data_06b268c7992f9ed9bb123e5115d51f57
#
_entry.id   06b268c7992f9ed9bb123e5115d51f57
#
_cell.length_a   1.000
_cell.length_b   1.000
_cell.length_c   1.000
_cell.angle_alpha   90.00
_cell.angle_beta   90.00
_cell.angle_gamma   90.00
#
_symmetry.space_group_name_H-M   'P 1'
#
loop_
_entity.id
_entity.type
_entity.pdbx_description
1 polymer ?
#
loop_
_entity_poly.entity_id
_entity_poly.type
_entity_poly.pdbx_seq_one_letter_code
_entity_poly.pdbx_strand_id
1 'polypeptide(L)'
;MFVRFADGDGVDSFAKKIDDKTKAIYIETMGNPRFNIPDFEGLARLAETNGIPLIVDNTLGACGALFRPIDYGANVVVESATKWIGGHGTSI
;
A
#
# COMPACT_ATOMS: atom_id res chain seq x y z
N MET A 1 9.64 2.72 -16.34
CA MET A 1 9.50 2.60 -14.87
C MET A 1 9.97 1.23 -14.42
N PHE A 2 10.77 1.18 -13.38
CA PHE A 2 11.25 -0.09 -12.81
C PHE A 2 10.57 -0.34 -11.47
N VAL A 3 10.18 -1.58 -11.23
CA VAL A 3 9.60 -2.02 -9.96
C VAL A 3 10.62 -2.88 -9.22
N ARG A 4 10.83 -2.61 -7.95
CA ARG A 4 11.62 -3.44 -7.04
C ARG A 4 10.69 -4.02 -6.00
N PHE A 5 10.75 -5.32 -5.82
CA PHE A 5 9.97 -5.99 -4.78
C PHE A 5 10.76 -6.06 -3.49
N ALA A 6 10.11 -5.69 -2.38
CA ALA A 6 10.66 -5.96 -1.06
C ALA A 6 10.68 -7.47 -0.80
N ASP A 7 11.71 -7.94 -0.08
CA ASP A 7 11.89 -9.36 0.16
C ASP A 7 11.01 -9.90 1.30
N GLY A 8 10.34 -9.00 2.02
CA GLY A 8 9.46 -9.33 3.15
C GLY A 8 8.58 -8.14 3.54
N ASP A 9 7.78 -8.32 4.57
CA ASP A 9 6.77 -7.35 5.01
C ASP A 9 7.32 -6.30 5.98
N GLY A 10 8.54 -6.48 6.48
CA GLY A 10 9.20 -5.58 7.42
C GLY A 10 9.68 -4.29 6.75
N VAL A 11 9.67 -3.20 7.51
CA VAL A 11 10.16 -1.89 7.05
C VAL A 11 11.58 -1.97 6.49
N ASP A 12 12.45 -2.75 7.10
CA ASP A 12 13.85 -2.92 6.66
C ASP A 12 13.96 -3.49 5.24
N SER A 13 13.07 -4.38 4.86
CA SER A 13 13.09 -4.97 3.52
C SER A 13 12.72 -3.96 2.44
N PHE A 14 11.89 -2.99 2.77
CA PHE A 14 11.59 -1.84 1.90
C PHE A 14 12.74 -0.84 1.88
N ALA A 15 13.30 -0.52 3.04
CA ALA A 15 14.39 0.44 3.17
C ALA A 15 15.61 0.05 2.31
N LYS A 16 15.93 -1.22 2.23
CA LYS A 16 17.03 -1.75 1.41
C LYS A 16 16.84 -1.52 -0.09
N LYS A 17 15.61 -1.34 -0.54
CA LYS A 17 15.28 -1.17 -1.96
C LYS A 17 15.17 0.30 -2.38
N ILE A 18 15.18 1.23 -1.43
CA ILE A 18 15.05 2.66 -1.70
C ILE A 18 16.41 3.24 -2.11
N ASP A 19 16.39 4.05 -3.16
CA ASP A 19 17.53 4.85 -3.61
C ASP A 19 17.05 6.26 -4.05
N ASP A 20 17.95 7.07 -4.58
CA ASP A 20 17.67 8.44 -5.04
C ASP A 20 16.70 8.51 -6.23
N LYS A 21 16.46 7.40 -6.90
CA LYS A 21 15.52 7.28 -8.04
C LYS A 21 14.16 6.72 -7.66
N THR A 22 13.99 6.29 -6.42
CA THR A 22 12.72 5.75 -5.93
C THR A 22 11.66 6.86 -5.92
N LYS A 23 10.49 6.59 -6.48
CA LYS A 23 9.40 7.56 -6.64
C LYS A 23 8.23 7.34 -5.70
N ALA A 24 8.03 6.11 -5.23
CA ALA A 24 6.94 5.77 -4.33
C ALA A 24 7.20 4.43 -3.64
N ILE A 25 6.53 4.23 -2.52
CA ILE A 25 6.32 2.89 -1.93
C ILE A 25 4.88 2.50 -2.23
N TYR A 26 4.67 1.29 -2.74
CA TYR A 26 3.35 0.74 -3.03
C TYR A 26 3.14 -0.54 -2.23
N ILE A 27 2.02 -0.60 -1.51
CA ILE A 27 1.63 -1.77 -0.71
C ILE A 27 0.14 -2.04 -0.83
N GLU A 28 -0.27 -3.24 -0.45
CA GLU A 28 -1.67 -3.57 -0.23
C GLU A 28 -2.01 -3.51 1.27
N THR A 29 -3.25 -3.16 1.60
CA THR A 29 -3.74 -3.21 2.99
C THR A 29 -3.61 -4.60 3.57
N MET A 30 -3.93 -5.59 2.78
CA MET A 30 -3.80 -7.00 3.09
C MET A 30 -3.35 -7.73 1.83
N GLY A 31 -2.22 -8.42 1.89
CA GLY A 31 -1.66 -9.14 0.75
C GLY A 31 -2.54 -10.31 0.31
N ASN A 32 -2.59 -10.54 -0.99
CA ASN A 32 -3.29 -11.68 -1.57
C ASN A 32 -2.27 -12.59 -2.28
N PRO A 33 -2.19 -13.88 -1.97
CA PRO A 33 -3.10 -14.70 -1.14
C PRO A 33 -2.68 -14.90 0.33
N ARG A 34 -1.59 -14.28 0.79
CA ARG A 34 -1.03 -14.59 2.11
C ARG A 34 -1.75 -13.91 3.28
N PHE A 35 -2.58 -12.89 3.00
CA PHE A 35 -3.28 -12.09 4.01
C PHE A 35 -2.36 -11.41 5.02
N ASN A 36 -1.11 -11.18 4.64
CA ASN A 36 -0.14 -10.46 5.44
C ASN A 36 -0.52 -8.98 5.52
N ILE A 37 -0.31 -8.38 6.68
CA ILE A 37 -0.61 -6.96 6.93
C ILE A 37 0.71 -6.23 7.16
N PRO A 38 1.04 -5.21 6.35
CA PRO A 38 2.27 -4.45 6.53
C PRO A 38 2.23 -3.52 7.74
N ASP A 39 3.41 -3.09 8.19
CA ASP A 39 3.54 -2.05 9.20
C ASP A 39 3.32 -0.67 8.55
N PHE A 40 2.06 -0.21 8.55
CA PHE A 40 1.67 1.04 7.90
C PHE A 40 2.40 2.26 8.46
N GLU A 41 2.46 2.38 9.77
CA GLU A 41 3.10 3.54 10.42
C GLU A 41 4.61 3.55 10.15
N GLY A 42 5.24 2.39 10.20
CA GLY A 42 6.65 2.25 9.90
C GLY A 42 6.97 2.60 8.45
N LEU A 43 6.16 2.13 7.50
CA LEU A 43 6.32 2.43 6.08
C LEU A 43 5.97 3.88 5.75
N ALA A 44 4.98 4.47 6.43
CA ALA A 44 4.67 5.89 6.27
C ALA A 44 5.85 6.77 6.73
N ARG A 45 6.46 6.46 7.86
CA ARG A 45 7.67 7.16 8.32
C ARG A 45 8.84 6.99 7.36
N LEU A 46 9.02 5.79 6.83
CA LEU A 46 10.07 5.52 5.83
C LEU A 46 9.86 6.36 4.56
N ALA A 47 8.63 6.40 4.06
CA ALA A 47 8.27 7.19 2.88
C ALA A 47 8.51 8.69 3.14
N GLU A 48 8.03 9.21 4.26
CA GLU A 48 8.20 10.61 4.66
C GLU A 48 9.68 10.99 4.76
N THR A 49 10.49 10.18 5.43
CA THR A 49 11.94 10.41 5.59
C THR A 49 12.65 10.50 4.24
N ASN A 50 12.19 9.75 3.24
CA ASN A 50 12.76 9.75 1.89
C ASN A 50 12.07 10.74 0.94
N GLY A 51 11.07 11.48 1.40
CA GLY A 51 10.35 12.47 0.59
C GLY A 51 9.55 11.86 -0.57
N ILE A 52 9.06 10.63 -0.41
CA ILE A 52 8.28 9.90 -1.42
C ILE A 52 6.91 9.51 -0.87
N PRO A 53 5.88 9.39 -1.73
CA PRO A 53 4.56 9.00 -1.28
C PRO A 53 4.47 7.52 -0.93
N LEU A 54 3.63 7.22 0.07
CA LEU A 54 3.13 5.88 0.33
C LEU A 54 1.77 5.72 -0.36
N ILE A 55 1.70 4.77 -1.27
CA ILE A 55 0.49 4.42 -2.03
C ILE A 55 -0.02 3.08 -1.51
N VAL A 56 -1.30 3.03 -1.14
CA VAL A 56 -1.91 1.83 -0.58
C VAL A 56 -3.09 1.38 -1.43
N ASP A 57 -3.03 0.16 -1.92
CA ASP A 57 -4.19 -0.51 -2.50
C ASP A 57 -5.06 -1.04 -1.36
N ASN A 58 -6.18 -0.38 -1.13
CA ASN A 58 -7.11 -0.68 -0.04
C ASN A 58 -8.31 -1.51 -0.48
N THR A 59 -8.19 -2.22 -1.58
CA THR A 59 -9.29 -3.04 -2.11
C THR A 59 -9.87 -3.99 -1.04
N LEU A 60 -9.01 -4.66 -0.27
CA LEU A 60 -9.45 -5.54 0.82
C LEU A 60 -9.84 -4.79 2.11
N GLY A 61 -9.60 -3.50 2.18
CA GLY A 61 -10.07 -2.63 3.26
C GLY A 61 -11.52 -2.16 3.10
N ALA A 62 -12.19 -2.59 2.05
CA ALA A 62 -13.62 -2.34 1.80
C ALA A 62 -13.98 -0.85 1.85
N CYS A 63 -13.34 -0.04 1.03
CA CYS A 63 -13.59 1.42 0.90
C CYS A 63 -13.45 2.20 2.22
N GLY A 64 -12.59 1.72 3.10
CA GLY A 64 -12.38 2.32 4.41
C GLY A 64 -13.34 1.84 5.49
N ALA A 65 -14.25 0.91 5.18
CA ALA A 65 -15.14 0.33 6.20
C ALA A 65 -14.39 -0.52 7.22
N LEU A 66 -13.37 -1.27 6.77
CA LEU A 66 -12.53 -2.07 7.65
C LEU A 66 -11.26 -1.34 8.04
N PHE A 67 -10.66 -0.60 7.11
CA PHE A 67 -9.39 0.07 7.33
C PHE A 67 -9.26 1.31 6.44
N ARG A 68 -8.75 2.40 7.01
CA ARG A 68 -8.55 3.68 6.34
C ARG A 68 -7.06 4.04 6.31
N PRO A 69 -6.34 3.70 5.23
CA PRO A 69 -4.88 3.92 5.18
C PRO A 69 -4.45 5.37 5.36
N ILE A 70 -5.28 6.32 4.97
CA ILE A 70 -5.00 7.77 5.14
C ILE A 70 -4.77 8.12 6.60
N ASP A 71 -5.51 7.52 7.51
CA ASP A 71 -5.39 7.79 8.96
C ASP A 71 -4.05 7.26 9.53
N TYR A 72 -3.36 6.41 8.78
CA TYR A 72 -2.07 5.81 9.14
C TYR A 72 -0.89 6.29 8.29
N GLY A 73 -1.08 7.39 7.57
CA GLY A 73 0.00 8.07 6.86
C GLY A 73 0.15 7.75 5.37
N ALA A 74 -0.79 7.01 4.78
CA ALA A 74 -0.84 6.86 3.33
C ALA A 74 -1.11 8.21 2.67
N ASN A 75 -0.41 8.49 1.58
CA ASN A 75 -0.62 9.71 0.78
C ASN A 75 -1.65 9.49 -0.32
N VAL A 76 -1.71 8.28 -0.85
CA VAL A 76 -2.63 7.89 -1.93
C VAL A 76 -3.25 6.56 -1.59
N VAL A 77 -4.55 6.45 -1.79
CA VAL A 77 -5.29 5.19 -1.65
C VAL A 77 -5.94 4.87 -2.99
N VAL A 78 -5.74 3.64 -3.44
CA VAL A 78 -6.38 3.11 -4.65
C VAL A 78 -7.26 1.92 -4.28
N GLU A 79 -8.31 1.71 -5.04
CA GLU A 79 -9.25 0.61 -4.81
C GLU A 79 -9.79 0.07 -6.12
N SER A 80 -9.94 -1.24 -6.19
CA SER A 80 -10.64 -1.87 -7.30
C SER A 80 -12.15 -1.69 -7.15
N ALA A 81 -12.73 -0.84 -7.98
CA ALA A 81 -14.17 -0.59 -7.97
C ALA A 81 -15.01 -1.83 -8.35
N THR A 82 -14.39 -2.82 -9.01
CA THR A 82 -15.04 -4.09 -9.35
C THR A 82 -15.36 -4.94 -8.13
N LYS A 83 -14.69 -4.68 -7.01
CA LYS A 83 -14.84 -5.47 -5.77
C LYS A 83 -15.92 -4.87 -4.88
N TRP A 84 -15.53 -4.28 -3.77
CA TRP A 84 -16.46 -3.83 -2.74
C TRP A 84 -17.32 -2.64 -3.15
N ILE A 85 -16.79 -1.72 -3.96
CA ILE A 85 -17.55 -0.54 -4.37
C ILE A 85 -18.73 -0.92 -5.25
N GLY A 86 -18.49 -1.68 -6.31
CA GLY A 86 -19.55 -2.16 -7.20
C GLY A 86 -20.39 -3.27 -6.59
N GLY A 87 -19.74 -4.21 -5.94
CA GLY A 87 -20.36 -5.31 -5.20
C GLY A 87 -21.05 -6.40 -6.03
N HIS A 88 -21.21 -6.19 -7.33
CA HIS A 88 -22.03 -7.04 -8.19
C HIS A 88 -21.33 -7.55 -9.45
N GLY A 89 -20.03 -7.26 -9.61
CA GLY A 89 -19.27 -7.64 -10.82
C GLY A 89 -19.71 -6.92 -12.10
N THR A 90 -20.41 -5.80 -11.97
CA THR A 90 -20.91 -5.02 -13.11
C THR A 90 -19.89 -3.99 -13.62
N SER A 91 -18.94 -3.60 -12.79
CA SER A 91 -17.83 -2.70 -13.13
C SER A 91 -16.55 -3.52 -13.24
N ILE A 92 -16.07 -3.68 -14.44
CA ILE A 92 -14.85 -4.47 -14.71
C ILE A 92 -13.80 -3.60 -15.40
#